data_738db931260c370ba1bb3da91d6da5f8
#
_entry.id   738db931260c370ba1bb3da91d6da5f8
#
_cell.length_a   1.000
_cell.length_b   1.000
_cell.length_c   1.000
_cell.angle_alpha   90.00
_cell.angle_beta   90.00
_cell.angle_gamma   90.00
#
_symmetry.space_group_name_H-M   'P 1'
#
loop_
_entity.id
_entity.type
_entity.pdbx_description
1 polymer ?
#
loop_
_entity_poly.entity_id
_entity_poly.type
_entity_poly.pdbx_seq_one_letter_code
_entity_poly.pdbx_strand_id
1 'polypeptide(L)'
;MQSLIWNIFFSSFFILCIKWTQKNERTDVVTVGAINYIVAAIWGFRAYRESSPSDQVLYAIWSGSALGTCYFVAFFFLIYAVHWVGASNSAAVSRLSLVIPVAAGILLWGEHLNGYQSMGIVVAFVSLFLVGHSSRRTQTSEPKNDQGKSQNEMTALLPTKNAPNDQGPWWLIWFVLLTFFVICGCSRLTQQACNQMCDSAKDYPTFLFAAFVAAGIPSLCVLIFRRNPISRWELVAGVLLGLSNIFQSHYILQSLDAFPGNSAF
;
A
#
# COMPACT_ATOMS: atom_id res chain seq x y z
N MET A 1 -15.73 7.46 13.19
CA MET A 1 -16.20 7.95 11.87
C MET A 1 -15.25 8.99 11.25
N GLN A 2 -14.83 10.02 11.98
CA GLN A 2 -13.93 11.06 11.44
C GLN A 2 -12.56 10.50 11.00
N SER A 3 -11.95 9.61 11.77
CA SER A 3 -10.67 8.96 11.43
C SER A 3 -10.73 8.17 10.12
N LEU A 4 -11.84 7.48 9.87
CA LEU A 4 -12.06 6.73 8.63
C LEU A 4 -12.10 7.66 7.40
N ILE A 5 -12.77 8.81 7.51
CA ILE A 5 -12.85 9.81 6.42
C ILE A 5 -11.44 10.33 6.09
N TRP A 6 -10.65 10.68 7.11
CA TRP A 6 -9.28 11.11 6.92
C TRP A 6 -8.39 10.02 6.31
N ASN A 7 -8.56 8.77 6.74
CA ASN A 7 -7.85 7.64 6.14
C ASN A 7 -8.17 7.49 4.64
N ILE A 8 -9.45 7.58 4.25
CA ILE A 8 -9.86 7.53 2.84
C ILE A 8 -9.25 8.70 2.05
N PHE A 9 -9.26 9.90 2.61
CA PHE A 9 -8.69 11.07 1.97
C PHE A 9 -7.18 10.89 1.72
N PHE A 10 -6.39 10.56 2.74
CA PHE A 10 -4.96 10.37 2.60
C PHE A 10 -4.59 9.17 1.72
N SER A 11 -5.37 8.09 1.78
CA SER A 11 -5.19 6.94 0.89
C SER A 11 -5.42 7.30 -0.59
N SER A 12 -6.45 8.11 -0.87
CA SER A 12 -6.73 8.59 -2.23
C SER A 12 -5.66 9.56 -2.70
N PHE A 13 -5.22 10.46 -1.83
CA PHE A 13 -4.13 11.40 -2.11
C PHE A 13 -2.81 10.67 -2.41
N PHE A 14 -2.49 9.62 -1.64
CA PHE A 14 -1.32 8.76 -1.87
C PHE A 14 -1.33 8.15 -3.29
N ILE A 15 -2.47 7.60 -3.71
CA ILE A 15 -2.61 7.03 -5.06
C ILE A 15 -2.46 8.10 -6.15
N LEU A 16 -3.02 9.29 -5.94
CA LEU A 16 -2.87 10.40 -6.88
C LEU A 16 -1.42 10.87 -7.01
N CYS A 17 -0.69 10.94 -5.89
CA CYS A 17 0.74 11.27 -5.91
C CYS A 17 1.56 10.21 -6.66
N ILE A 18 1.28 8.91 -6.47
CA ILE A 18 1.94 7.84 -7.23
C ILE A 18 1.66 7.99 -8.73
N LYS A 19 0.40 8.21 -9.13
CA LYS A 19 0.05 8.43 -10.54
C LYS A 19 0.76 9.64 -11.13
N TRP A 20 0.83 10.72 -10.36
CA TRP A 20 1.54 11.93 -10.79
C TRP A 20 3.04 11.65 -10.99
N THR A 21 3.67 10.93 -10.07
CA THR A 21 5.07 10.49 -10.16
C THR A 21 5.30 9.63 -11.40
N GLN A 22 4.42 8.66 -11.67
CA GLN A 22 4.53 7.80 -12.85
C GLN A 22 4.34 8.53 -14.19
N LYS A 23 3.56 9.61 -14.20
CA LYS A 23 3.35 10.42 -15.40
C LYS A 23 4.55 11.31 -15.73
N ASN A 24 5.41 11.59 -14.75
CA ASN A 24 6.56 12.48 -14.92
C ASN A 24 7.82 11.63 -15.24
N GLU A 25 8.26 11.65 -16.51
CA GLU A 25 9.46 10.93 -16.99
C GLU A 25 10.75 11.23 -16.21
N ARG A 26 10.77 12.35 -15.49
CA ARG A 26 11.94 12.79 -14.71
C ARG A 26 11.99 12.23 -13.30
N THR A 27 11.06 11.33 -12.93
CA THR A 27 10.95 10.81 -11.57
C THR A 27 11.10 9.29 -11.56
N ASP A 28 12.05 8.80 -10.76
CA ASP A 28 12.20 7.38 -10.48
C ASP A 28 11.32 6.98 -9.29
N VAL A 29 10.37 6.08 -9.53
CA VAL A 29 9.41 5.59 -8.51
C VAL A 29 10.13 4.96 -7.32
N VAL A 30 11.26 4.29 -7.53
CA VAL A 30 12.03 3.66 -6.45
C VAL A 30 12.65 4.71 -5.54
N THR A 31 13.21 5.78 -6.13
CA THR A 31 13.76 6.91 -5.38
C THR A 31 12.68 7.62 -4.57
N VAL A 32 11.52 7.88 -5.17
CA VAL A 32 10.37 8.48 -4.49
C VAL A 32 9.87 7.60 -3.33
N GLY A 33 9.79 6.28 -3.54
CA GLY A 33 9.43 5.33 -2.49
C GLY A 33 10.43 5.28 -1.34
N ALA A 34 11.74 5.38 -1.63
CA ALA A 34 12.76 5.45 -0.59
C ALA A 34 12.64 6.72 0.25
N ILE A 35 12.46 7.88 -0.39
CA ILE A 35 12.24 9.17 0.30
C ILE A 35 10.97 9.11 1.16
N ASN A 36 9.88 8.51 0.65
CA ASN A 36 8.65 8.31 1.39
C ASN A 36 8.89 7.63 2.74
N TYR A 37 9.61 6.51 2.77
CA TYR A 37 9.87 5.79 4.02
C TYR A 37 10.82 6.54 4.94
N ILE A 38 11.81 7.26 4.42
CA ILE A 38 12.72 8.09 5.22
C ILE A 38 11.96 9.22 5.91
N VAL A 39 11.12 9.95 5.17
CA VAL A 39 10.29 11.04 5.71
C VAL A 39 9.33 10.49 6.77
N ALA A 40 8.72 9.34 6.49
CA ALA A 40 7.83 8.67 7.42
C ALA A 40 8.56 8.25 8.71
N ALA A 41 9.79 7.74 8.62
CA ALA A 41 10.60 7.39 9.78
C ALA A 41 10.99 8.61 10.64
N ILE A 42 11.36 9.73 10.00
CA ILE A 42 11.71 10.97 10.71
C ILE A 42 10.51 11.50 11.50
N TRP A 43 9.33 11.53 10.87
CA TRP A 43 8.12 11.97 11.56
C TRP A 43 7.71 10.99 12.67
N GLY A 44 7.76 9.68 12.39
CA GLY A 44 7.47 8.64 13.37
C GLY A 44 8.40 8.71 14.59
N PHE A 45 9.68 9.06 14.40
CA PHE A 45 10.62 9.28 15.48
C PHE A 45 10.19 10.42 16.43
N ARG A 46 9.67 11.51 15.86
CA ARG A 46 9.15 12.63 16.66
C ARG A 46 7.96 12.17 17.52
N ALA A 47 6.99 11.48 16.92
CA ALA A 47 5.84 10.97 17.64
C ALA A 47 6.24 9.94 18.73
N TYR A 48 7.23 9.07 18.44
CA TYR A 48 7.80 8.14 19.40
C TYR A 48 8.41 8.85 20.62
N ARG A 49 9.16 9.93 20.40
CA ARG A 49 9.78 10.70 21.50
C ARG A 49 8.76 11.38 22.43
N GLU A 50 7.60 11.71 21.91
CA GLU A 50 6.51 12.35 22.66
C GLU A 50 5.61 11.32 23.37
N SER A 51 5.73 10.01 23.02
CA SER A 51 4.96 8.92 23.62
C SER A 51 5.62 8.39 24.91
N SER A 52 4.78 7.87 25.79
CA SER A 52 5.21 7.10 26.96
C SER A 52 4.84 5.64 26.72
N PRO A 53 5.78 4.82 26.22
CA PRO A 53 5.47 3.44 25.84
C PRO A 53 5.03 2.62 27.06
N SER A 54 4.18 1.62 26.83
CA SER A 54 3.70 0.68 27.84
C SER A 54 4.70 -0.45 28.09
N ASP A 55 4.37 -1.37 29.00
CA ASP A 55 5.15 -2.60 29.24
C ASP A 55 5.20 -3.50 27.98
N GLN A 56 4.31 -3.30 27.00
CA GLN A 56 4.22 -4.05 25.76
C GLN A 56 5.04 -3.44 24.60
N VAL A 57 5.85 -2.44 24.87
CA VAL A 57 6.68 -1.73 23.88
C VAL A 57 7.51 -2.67 23.00
N LEU A 58 8.02 -3.76 23.56
CA LEU A 58 8.81 -4.73 22.82
C LEU A 58 7.97 -5.42 21.72
N TYR A 59 6.72 -5.76 22.02
CA TYR A 59 5.79 -6.32 21.04
C TYR A 59 5.48 -5.30 19.92
N ALA A 60 5.26 -4.04 20.28
CA ALA A 60 5.05 -2.96 19.31
C ALA A 60 6.25 -2.78 18.36
N ILE A 61 7.49 -2.89 18.88
CA ILE A 61 8.73 -2.81 18.08
C ILE A 61 8.82 -4.01 17.11
N TRP A 62 8.61 -5.24 17.59
CA TRP A 62 8.71 -6.43 16.76
C TRP A 62 7.62 -6.47 15.68
N SER A 63 6.38 -6.24 16.04
CA SER A 63 5.26 -6.21 15.11
C SER A 63 5.37 -5.04 14.11
N GLY A 64 5.81 -3.86 14.58
CA GLY A 64 6.10 -2.73 13.70
C GLY A 64 7.23 -3.04 12.71
N SER A 65 8.31 -3.68 13.17
CA SER A 65 9.42 -4.06 12.28
C SER A 65 8.98 -5.09 11.24
N ALA A 66 8.14 -6.05 11.62
CA ALA A 66 7.54 -7.01 10.68
C ALA A 66 6.67 -6.29 9.64
N LEU A 67 5.83 -5.33 10.07
CA LEU A 67 5.04 -4.49 9.17
C LEU A 67 5.91 -3.73 8.18
N GLY A 68 6.99 -3.08 8.65
CA GLY A 68 7.90 -2.31 7.81
C GLY A 68 8.60 -3.17 6.76
N THR A 69 9.01 -4.38 7.14
CA THR A 69 9.58 -5.36 6.21
C THR A 69 8.54 -5.76 5.15
N CYS A 70 7.30 -6.00 5.55
CA CYS A 70 6.21 -6.25 4.61
C CYS A 70 5.99 -5.07 3.65
N TYR A 71 6.01 -3.84 4.14
CA TYR A 71 5.86 -2.64 3.30
C TYR A 71 6.98 -2.51 2.27
N PHE A 72 8.23 -2.71 2.68
CA PHE A 72 9.38 -2.65 1.79
C PHE A 72 9.27 -3.72 0.69
N VAL A 73 8.99 -4.96 1.05
CA VAL A 73 8.85 -6.06 0.08
C VAL A 73 7.62 -5.84 -0.82
N ALA A 74 6.48 -5.46 -0.24
CA ALA A 74 5.26 -5.17 -0.99
C ALA A 74 5.48 -4.08 -2.05
N PHE A 75 6.30 -3.08 -1.76
CA PHE A 75 6.60 -2.00 -2.69
C PHE A 75 7.29 -2.51 -3.97
N PHE A 76 8.26 -3.41 -3.86
CA PHE A 76 8.90 -4.01 -5.03
C PHE A 76 7.92 -4.88 -5.82
N PHE A 77 7.15 -5.73 -5.14
CA PHE A 77 6.14 -6.55 -5.81
C PHE A 77 5.05 -5.69 -6.48
N LEU A 78 4.69 -4.55 -5.89
CA LEU A 78 3.76 -3.59 -6.49
C LEU A 78 4.31 -3.02 -7.79
N ILE A 79 5.60 -2.64 -7.86
CA ILE A 79 6.22 -2.13 -9.09
C ILE A 79 6.13 -3.18 -10.19
N TYR A 80 6.50 -4.44 -9.90
CA TYR A 80 6.39 -5.54 -10.88
C TYR A 80 4.95 -5.85 -11.27
N ALA A 81 4.03 -5.87 -10.30
CA ALA A 81 2.61 -6.10 -10.56
C ALA A 81 2.02 -5.01 -11.46
N VAL A 82 2.33 -3.74 -11.18
CA VAL A 82 1.86 -2.61 -12.01
C VAL A 82 2.45 -2.68 -13.42
N HIS A 83 3.71 -3.08 -13.55
CA HIS A 83 4.37 -3.23 -14.84
C HIS A 83 3.73 -4.32 -15.72
N TRP A 84 3.42 -5.50 -15.14
CA TRP A 84 2.94 -6.66 -15.91
C TRP A 84 1.42 -6.72 -16.06
N VAL A 85 0.68 -6.31 -15.04
CA VAL A 85 -0.78 -6.51 -14.97
C VAL A 85 -1.55 -5.19 -14.98
N GLY A 86 -0.85 -4.09 -14.74
CA GLY A 86 -1.40 -2.74 -14.71
C GLY A 86 -1.86 -2.29 -13.31
N ALA A 87 -1.95 -0.98 -13.13
CA ALA A 87 -2.24 -0.37 -11.83
C ALA A 87 -3.63 -0.74 -11.26
N SER A 88 -4.65 -0.84 -12.13
CA SER A 88 -6.01 -1.18 -11.69
C SER A 88 -6.11 -2.59 -11.12
N ASN A 89 -5.51 -3.58 -11.80
CA ASN A 89 -5.53 -4.97 -11.34
C ASN A 89 -4.67 -5.15 -10.07
N SER A 90 -3.51 -4.49 -10.00
CA SER A 90 -2.66 -4.50 -8.81
C SER A 90 -3.38 -3.90 -7.60
N ALA A 91 -4.12 -2.80 -7.79
CA ALA A 91 -4.95 -2.20 -6.75
C ALA A 91 -6.08 -3.16 -6.30
N ALA A 92 -6.73 -3.86 -7.24
CA ALA A 92 -7.75 -4.84 -6.91
C ALA A 92 -7.18 -5.99 -6.05
N VAL A 93 -6.01 -6.54 -6.41
CA VAL A 93 -5.32 -7.59 -5.64
C VAL A 93 -4.98 -7.10 -4.23
N SER A 94 -4.46 -5.87 -4.09
CA SER A 94 -4.19 -5.27 -2.78
C SER A 94 -5.46 -5.10 -1.93
N ARG A 95 -6.61 -4.81 -2.54
CA ARG A 95 -7.89 -4.72 -1.81
C ARG A 95 -8.42 -6.10 -1.42
N LEU A 96 -8.30 -7.09 -2.31
CA LEU A 96 -8.67 -8.48 -2.01
C LEU A 96 -7.89 -9.06 -0.81
N SER A 97 -6.68 -8.59 -0.56
CA SER A 97 -5.86 -9.04 0.58
C SER A 97 -6.49 -8.79 1.96
N LEU A 98 -7.54 -7.95 2.04
CA LEU A 98 -8.36 -7.76 3.25
C LEU A 98 -9.05 -9.05 3.73
N VAL A 99 -9.19 -10.05 2.87
CA VAL A 99 -9.70 -11.38 3.27
C VAL A 99 -8.83 -12.02 4.34
N ILE A 100 -7.50 -11.81 4.27
CA ILE A 100 -6.54 -12.44 5.20
C ILE A 100 -6.79 -11.97 6.65
N PRO A 101 -6.81 -10.67 6.98
CA PRO A 101 -7.11 -10.24 8.34
C PRO A 101 -8.53 -10.58 8.79
N VAL A 102 -9.52 -10.54 7.89
CA VAL A 102 -10.89 -10.96 8.24
C VAL A 102 -10.95 -12.44 8.61
N ALA A 103 -10.33 -13.32 7.81
CA ALA A 103 -10.26 -14.74 8.12
C ALA A 103 -9.50 -14.99 9.43
N ALA A 104 -8.41 -14.28 9.67
CA ALA A 104 -7.66 -14.37 10.92
C ALA A 104 -8.49 -13.87 12.12
N GLY A 105 -9.27 -12.81 11.98
CA GLY A 105 -10.21 -12.31 13.01
C GLY A 105 -11.15 -13.40 13.48
N ILE A 106 -11.76 -14.12 12.56
CA ILE A 106 -12.67 -15.23 12.86
C ILE A 106 -11.93 -16.42 13.48
N LEU A 107 -10.79 -16.82 12.88
CA LEU A 107 -10.11 -18.09 13.23
C LEU A 107 -9.24 -17.95 14.49
N LEU A 108 -8.53 -16.83 14.67
CA LEU A 108 -7.56 -16.64 15.75
C LEU A 108 -8.15 -15.92 16.94
N TRP A 109 -9.02 -14.94 16.72
CA TRP A 109 -9.62 -14.12 17.79
C TRP A 109 -11.07 -14.48 18.09
N GLY A 110 -11.64 -15.45 17.35
CA GLY A 110 -13.03 -15.90 17.61
C GLY A 110 -14.09 -14.84 17.37
N GLU A 111 -13.80 -13.89 16.46
CA GLU A 111 -14.73 -12.81 16.16
C GLU A 111 -15.98 -13.33 15.48
N HIS A 112 -17.14 -12.92 15.98
CA HIS A 112 -18.43 -13.25 15.36
C HIS A 112 -18.84 -12.13 14.41
N LEU A 113 -18.92 -12.45 13.12
CA LEU A 113 -19.42 -11.50 12.13
C LEU A 113 -20.92 -11.25 12.37
N ASN A 114 -21.29 -9.98 12.47
CA ASN A 114 -22.69 -9.59 12.42
C ASN A 114 -23.21 -9.75 10.96
N GLY A 115 -24.50 -10.03 10.78
CA GLY A 115 -25.11 -10.18 9.44
C GLY A 115 -24.83 -8.99 8.50
N TYR A 116 -24.83 -7.77 9.03
CA TYR A 116 -24.50 -6.56 8.25
C TYR A 116 -23.03 -6.53 7.79
N GLN A 117 -22.10 -7.00 8.62
CA GLN A 117 -20.68 -7.09 8.28
C GLN A 117 -20.43 -8.14 7.19
N SER A 118 -21.06 -9.31 7.33
CA SER A 118 -20.99 -10.38 6.32
C SER A 118 -21.53 -9.89 4.97
N MET A 119 -22.63 -9.18 4.97
CA MET A 119 -23.19 -8.58 3.75
C MET A 119 -22.27 -7.52 3.15
N GLY A 120 -21.64 -6.66 3.97
CA GLY A 120 -20.66 -5.68 3.53
C GLY A 120 -19.45 -6.32 2.84
N ILE A 121 -18.94 -7.42 3.40
CA ILE A 121 -17.83 -8.19 2.83
C ILE A 121 -18.21 -8.77 1.46
N VAL A 122 -19.38 -9.40 1.36
CA VAL A 122 -19.88 -9.95 0.09
C VAL A 122 -20.02 -8.85 -0.97
N VAL A 123 -20.63 -7.71 -0.62
CA VAL A 123 -20.78 -6.56 -1.54
C VAL A 123 -19.43 -6.02 -1.99
N ALA A 124 -18.44 -5.92 -1.08
CA ALA A 124 -17.10 -5.50 -1.42
C ALA A 124 -16.43 -6.46 -2.42
N PHE A 125 -16.55 -7.78 -2.23
CA PHE A 125 -16.04 -8.79 -3.16
C PHE A 125 -16.71 -8.70 -4.54
N VAL A 126 -18.03 -8.60 -4.58
CA VAL A 126 -18.78 -8.45 -5.82
C VAL A 126 -18.34 -7.18 -6.55
N SER A 127 -18.20 -6.07 -5.84
CA SER A 127 -17.73 -4.80 -6.41
C SER A 127 -16.33 -4.92 -7.02
N LEU A 128 -15.39 -5.55 -6.30
CA LEU A 128 -14.02 -5.79 -6.79
C LEU A 128 -14.01 -6.71 -8.02
N PHE A 129 -14.83 -7.75 -8.01
CA PHE A 129 -14.96 -8.66 -9.16
C PHE A 129 -15.49 -7.93 -10.41
N LEU A 130 -16.51 -7.08 -10.24
CA LEU A 130 -17.09 -6.29 -11.32
C LEU A 130 -16.08 -5.28 -11.88
N VAL A 131 -15.30 -4.60 -11.03
CA VAL A 131 -14.24 -3.67 -11.46
C VAL A 131 -13.15 -4.43 -12.22
N GLY A 132 -12.70 -5.58 -11.73
CA GLY A 132 -11.72 -6.42 -12.40
C GLY A 132 -12.19 -6.94 -13.75
N HIS A 133 -13.47 -7.30 -13.87
CA HIS A 133 -14.06 -7.75 -15.12
C HIS A 133 -14.24 -6.61 -16.15
N SER A 134 -14.67 -5.44 -15.70
CA SER A 134 -14.82 -4.24 -16.54
C SER A 134 -13.49 -3.78 -17.14
N SER A 135 -12.41 -3.83 -16.37
CA SER A 135 -11.06 -3.46 -16.85
C SER A 135 -10.58 -4.35 -18.02
N ARG A 136 -10.99 -5.62 -18.08
CA ARG A 136 -10.69 -6.50 -19.21
C ARG A 136 -11.42 -6.10 -20.49
N ARG A 137 -12.67 -5.65 -20.40
CA ARG A 137 -13.48 -5.26 -21.56
C ARG A 137 -12.94 -4.00 -22.25
N THR A 138 -12.48 -3.01 -21.48
CA THR A 138 -11.96 -1.75 -22.03
C THR A 138 -10.67 -1.96 -22.82
N GLN A 139 -9.86 -2.98 -22.50
CA GLN A 139 -8.64 -3.31 -23.24
C GLN A 139 -8.90 -4.01 -24.59
N THR A 140 -10.08 -4.61 -24.76
CA THR A 140 -10.42 -5.38 -25.99
C THR A 140 -11.20 -4.53 -27.01
N SER A 141 -11.68 -3.35 -26.64
CA SER A 141 -12.65 -2.55 -27.42
C SER A 141 -12.09 -1.26 -28.03
N GLU A 142 -10.76 -1.05 -28.09
CA GLU A 142 -10.24 0.05 -28.90
C GLU A 142 -10.29 -0.36 -30.38
N PRO A 143 -11.18 0.23 -31.19
CA PRO A 143 -11.15 0.06 -32.63
C PRO A 143 -9.85 0.71 -33.17
N LYS A 144 -9.13 -0.03 -34.00
CA LYS A 144 -8.09 0.51 -34.87
C LYS A 144 -8.74 1.56 -35.79
N ASN A 145 -8.73 2.80 -35.33
CA ASN A 145 -9.12 3.90 -36.21
C ASN A 145 -7.84 4.65 -36.60
N ASP A 146 -7.46 4.47 -37.86
CA ASP A 146 -6.42 5.20 -38.57
C ASP A 146 -6.81 6.66 -38.69
N GLN A 147 -6.61 7.47 -37.67
CA GLN A 147 -6.63 8.92 -37.80
C GLN A 147 -5.53 9.58 -36.96
N GLY A 148 -4.43 9.86 -37.69
CA GLY A 148 -3.72 11.11 -37.69
C GLY A 148 -3.03 11.61 -36.44
N LYS A 149 -1.77 11.25 -36.31
CA LYS A 149 -0.58 12.09 -36.01
C LYS A 149 -0.56 13.13 -34.88
N SER A 150 -1.57 13.31 -34.02
CA SER A 150 -1.49 14.34 -32.98
C SER A 150 -1.74 13.86 -31.53
N GLN A 151 -1.98 12.55 -31.33
CA GLN A 151 -2.16 11.97 -29.99
C GLN A 151 -1.00 11.10 -29.51
N ASN A 152 0.09 11.00 -30.28
CA ASN A 152 1.19 10.09 -30.01
C ASN A 152 2.13 10.53 -28.88
N GLU A 153 2.06 11.77 -28.39
CA GLU A 153 2.96 12.22 -27.33
C GLU A 153 2.46 11.90 -25.92
N MET A 154 1.17 11.66 -25.72
CA MET A 154 0.62 11.40 -24.38
C MET A 154 0.55 9.91 -24.03
N THR A 155 0.69 9.03 -25.02
CA THR A 155 0.66 7.57 -24.81
C THR A 155 2.05 6.95 -24.68
N ALA A 156 3.10 7.71 -24.97
CA ALA A 156 4.50 7.24 -24.92
C ALA A 156 5.07 7.09 -23.48
N LEU A 157 4.31 7.45 -22.44
CA LEU A 157 4.74 7.44 -21.04
C LEU A 157 4.25 6.23 -20.24
N LEU A 158 3.36 5.48 -20.78
CA LEU A 158 3.10 4.11 -20.33
C LEU A 158 4.00 3.21 -21.17
N PRO A 159 4.65 2.17 -20.62
CA PRO A 159 5.36 1.19 -21.44
C PRO A 159 4.39 0.74 -22.53
N THR A 160 4.70 1.15 -23.73
CA THR A 160 3.84 0.97 -24.90
C THR A 160 3.47 -0.48 -25.02
N LYS A 161 2.20 -0.75 -25.16
CA LYS A 161 1.58 -2.06 -25.43
C LYS A 161 2.13 -2.76 -26.69
N ASN A 162 3.15 -2.19 -27.31
CA ASN A 162 3.85 -2.66 -28.52
C ASN A 162 5.28 -3.13 -28.27
N ALA A 163 5.71 -3.31 -27.00
CA ALA A 163 6.89 -4.11 -26.74
C ALA A 163 6.52 -5.57 -27.06
N PRO A 164 7.11 -6.17 -28.09
CA PRO A 164 6.78 -7.53 -28.45
C PRO A 164 7.23 -8.45 -27.33
N ASN A 165 6.29 -9.15 -26.72
CA ASN A 165 6.48 -10.42 -26.01
C ASN A 165 7.37 -10.45 -24.74
N ASP A 166 7.59 -9.35 -24.04
CA ASP A 166 8.28 -9.35 -22.75
C ASP A 166 7.33 -9.53 -21.54
N GLN A 167 6.17 -10.11 -21.80
CA GLN A 167 5.36 -10.65 -20.72
C GLN A 167 6.11 -11.86 -20.19
N GLY A 168 6.71 -11.72 -19.01
CA GLY A 168 7.33 -12.85 -18.32
C GLY A 168 6.40 -14.07 -18.31
N PRO A 169 6.92 -15.29 -18.14
CA PRO A 169 6.11 -16.50 -18.21
C PRO A 169 4.90 -16.36 -17.29
N TRP A 170 3.72 -16.77 -17.75
CA TRP A 170 2.44 -16.58 -17.05
C TRP A 170 2.47 -17.04 -15.58
N TRP A 171 3.24 -18.08 -15.25
CA TRP A 171 3.40 -18.56 -13.88
C TRP A 171 4.12 -17.55 -12.99
N LEU A 172 5.05 -16.75 -13.54
CA LEU A 172 5.77 -15.71 -12.81
C LEU A 172 4.84 -14.53 -12.46
N ILE A 173 3.93 -14.18 -13.38
CA ILE A 173 2.90 -13.16 -13.14
C ILE A 173 2.01 -13.59 -11.97
N TRP A 174 1.51 -14.84 -12.00
CA TRP A 174 0.71 -15.38 -10.90
C TRP A 174 1.47 -15.46 -9.59
N PHE A 175 2.73 -15.87 -9.64
CA PHE A 175 3.60 -15.89 -8.47
C PHE A 175 3.75 -14.49 -7.84
N VAL A 176 4.03 -13.46 -8.63
CA VAL A 176 4.15 -12.07 -8.17
C VAL A 176 2.84 -11.56 -7.58
N LEU A 177 1.71 -11.81 -8.25
CA LEU A 177 0.40 -11.38 -7.75
C LEU A 177 0.02 -12.10 -6.45
N LEU A 178 0.24 -13.40 -6.36
CA LEU A 178 -0.03 -14.19 -5.15
C LEU A 178 0.86 -13.74 -3.99
N THR A 179 2.15 -13.57 -4.23
CA THR A 179 3.09 -13.09 -3.22
C THR A 179 2.72 -11.68 -2.75
N PHE A 180 2.38 -10.79 -3.68
CA PHE A 180 1.90 -9.44 -3.36
C PHE A 180 0.62 -9.47 -2.53
N PHE A 181 -0.35 -10.32 -2.88
CA PHE A 181 -1.58 -10.53 -2.12
C PHE A 181 -1.30 -10.97 -0.69
N VAL A 182 -0.44 -11.99 -0.51
CA VAL A 182 -0.08 -12.51 0.82
C VAL A 182 0.64 -11.45 1.64
N ILE A 183 1.62 -10.74 1.08
CA ILE A 183 2.38 -9.70 1.79
C ILE A 183 1.46 -8.54 2.21
N CYS A 184 0.56 -8.10 1.32
CA CYS A 184 -0.43 -7.08 1.67
C CYS A 184 -1.37 -7.56 2.78
N GLY A 185 -1.78 -8.80 2.77
CA GLY A 185 -2.60 -9.40 3.82
C GLY A 185 -1.86 -9.51 5.14
N CYS A 186 -0.61 -9.98 5.14
CA CYS A 186 0.24 -10.04 6.32
C CYS A 186 0.48 -8.65 6.94
N SER A 187 0.69 -7.62 6.13
CA SER A 187 0.86 -6.27 6.64
C SER A 187 -0.39 -5.77 7.38
N ARG A 188 -1.58 -6.05 6.88
CA ARG A 188 -2.84 -5.70 7.55
C ARG A 188 -3.10 -6.56 8.79
N LEU A 189 -2.76 -7.86 8.72
CA LEU A 189 -2.83 -8.75 9.87
C LEU A 189 -1.93 -8.27 11.01
N THR A 190 -0.72 -7.80 10.70
CA THR A 190 0.20 -7.25 11.70
C THR A 190 -0.36 -5.98 12.36
N GLN A 191 -1.02 -5.11 11.60
CA GLN A 191 -1.72 -3.95 12.16
C GLN A 191 -2.86 -4.36 13.09
N GLN A 192 -3.67 -5.35 12.70
CA GLN A 192 -4.74 -5.89 13.53
C GLN A 192 -4.20 -6.55 14.80
N ALA A 193 -3.14 -7.35 14.69
CA ALA A 193 -2.50 -7.98 15.84
C ALA A 193 -1.94 -6.95 16.84
N CYS A 194 -1.33 -5.86 16.35
CA CYS A 194 -0.90 -4.76 17.20
C CYS A 194 -2.11 -4.11 17.91
N ASN A 195 -3.21 -3.88 17.22
CA ASN A 195 -4.42 -3.31 17.81
C ASN A 195 -5.02 -4.17 18.92
N GLN A 196 -4.90 -5.50 18.82
CA GLN A 196 -5.42 -6.45 19.81
C GLN A 196 -4.49 -6.62 21.02
N MET A 197 -3.19 -6.48 20.82
CA MET A 197 -2.15 -6.86 21.79
C MET A 197 -1.46 -5.66 22.47
N CYS A 198 -1.54 -4.46 21.91
CA CYS A 198 -0.88 -3.27 22.39
C CYS A 198 -1.88 -2.27 23.02
N ASP A 199 -1.38 -1.42 23.92
CA ASP A 199 -2.14 -0.22 24.35
C ASP A 199 -2.12 0.80 23.20
N SER A 200 -3.25 0.92 22.51
CA SER A 200 -3.38 1.74 21.30
C SER A 200 -2.90 3.17 21.50
N ALA A 201 -3.23 3.81 22.63
CA ALA A 201 -2.89 5.19 22.85
C ALA A 201 -1.38 5.42 23.05
N LYS A 202 -0.67 4.44 23.65
CA LYS A 202 0.74 4.58 24.05
C LYS A 202 1.69 3.94 23.05
N ASP A 203 1.32 2.82 22.47
CA ASP A 203 2.23 1.98 21.67
C ASP A 203 2.15 2.22 20.17
N TYR A 204 1.08 2.81 19.64
CA TYR A 204 0.96 3.10 18.19
C TYR A 204 2.08 4.00 17.64
N PRO A 205 2.54 5.05 18.33
CA PRO A 205 3.68 5.82 17.85
C PRO A 205 4.95 4.98 17.71
N THR A 206 5.21 4.09 18.70
CA THR A 206 6.35 3.17 18.69
C THR A 206 6.23 2.15 17.55
N PHE A 207 5.06 1.56 17.39
CA PHE A 207 4.76 0.61 16.29
C PHE A 207 4.98 1.23 14.92
N LEU A 208 4.44 2.42 14.67
CA LEU A 208 4.60 3.11 13.38
C LEU A 208 6.05 3.54 13.13
N PHE A 209 6.73 4.03 14.18
CA PHE A 209 8.15 4.37 14.08
C PHE A 209 8.99 3.15 13.71
N ALA A 210 8.82 2.02 14.40
CA ALA A 210 9.52 0.77 14.09
C ALA A 210 9.23 0.30 12.67
N ALA A 211 7.97 0.39 12.20
CA ALA A 211 7.57 0.03 10.85
C ALA A 211 8.27 0.89 9.79
N PHE A 212 8.28 2.21 9.96
CA PHE A 212 8.91 3.10 8.98
C PHE A 212 10.43 3.04 9.02
N VAL A 213 11.05 2.78 10.16
CA VAL A 213 12.50 2.53 10.26
C VAL A 213 12.88 1.22 9.55
N ALA A 214 12.13 0.14 9.80
CA ALA A 214 12.38 -1.15 9.16
C ALA A 214 12.17 -1.13 7.63
N ALA A 215 11.27 -0.29 7.12
CA ALA A 215 11.14 -0.05 5.69
C ALA A 215 12.17 0.97 5.15
N GLY A 216 12.52 1.97 5.94
CA GLY A 216 13.42 3.07 5.57
C GLY A 216 14.87 2.65 5.44
N ILE A 217 15.38 1.81 6.34
CA ILE A 217 16.78 1.34 6.30
C ILE A 217 17.11 0.65 4.97
N PRO A 218 16.40 -0.41 4.54
CA PRO A 218 16.68 -1.05 3.26
C PRO A 218 16.41 -0.12 2.08
N SER A 219 15.42 0.78 2.18
CA SER A 219 15.15 1.78 1.15
C SER A 219 16.32 2.77 0.99
N LEU A 220 16.92 3.20 2.10
CA LEU A 220 18.10 4.05 2.10
C LEU A 220 19.30 3.32 1.47
N CYS A 221 19.49 2.03 1.80
CA CYS A 221 20.53 1.22 1.17
C CYS A 221 20.35 1.19 -0.35
N VAL A 222 19.14 0.93 -0.85
CA VAL A 222 18.84 0.94 -2.29
C VAL A 222 19.18 2.30 -2.91
N LEU A 223 18.85 3.40 -2.26
CA LEU A 223 19.14 4.75 -2.72
C LEU A 223 20.65 5.01 -2.83
N ILE A 224 21.43 4.61 -1.82
CA ILE A 224 22.90 4.75 -1.80
C ILE A 224 23.53 3.91 -2.91
N PHE A 225 23.07 2.67 -3.11
CA PHE A 225 23.63 1.79 -4.15
C PHE A 225 23.35 2.30 -5.58
N ARG A 226 22.19 2.91 -5.80
CA ARG A 226 21.82 3.44 -7.12
C ARG A 226 22.64 4.67 -7.55
N ARG A 227 23.15 5.45 -6.61
CA ARG A 227 23.99 6.66 -6.86
C ARG A 227 23.40 7.67 -7.86
N ASN A 228 22.12 7.63 -8.12
CA ASN A 228 21.46 8.57 -9.03
C ASN A 228 21.26 9.93 -8.33
N PRO A 229 21.48 11.05 -9.01
CA PRO A 229 21.17 12.36 -8.45
C PRO A 229 19.66 12.49 -8.23
N ILE A 230 19.28 12.86 -7.01
CA ILE A 230 17.87 13.03 -6.65
C ILE A 230 17.34 14.32 -7.28
N SER A 231 16.30 14.20 -8.08
CA SER A 231 15.61 15.35 -8.67
C SER A 231 14.76 16.08 -7.61
N ARG A 232 14.59 17.41 -7.79
CA ARG A 232 13.69 18.20 -6.92
C ARG A 232 12.26 17.67 -6.92
N TRP A 233 11.80 17.16 -8.06
CA TRP A 233 10.46 16.57 -8.20
C TRP A 233 10.33 15.25 -7.45
N GLU A 234 11.36 14.42 -7.41
CA GLU A 234 11.41 13.20 -6.61
C GLU A 234 11.39 13.49 -5.12
N LEU A 235 12.12 14.53 -4.70
CA LEU A 235 12.10 14.96 -3.31
C LEU A 235 10.71 15.42 -2.89
N VAL A 236 10.06 16.30 -3.67
CA VAL A 236 8.71 16.81 -3.38
C VAL A 236 7.69 15.67 -3.37
N ALA A 237 7.73 14.80 -4.39
CA ALA A 237 6.82 13.64 -4.45
C ALA A 237 7.03 12.69 -3.28
N GLY A 238 8.28 12.38 -2.92
CA GLY A 238 8.62 11.51 -1.81
C GLY A 238 8.17 12.06 -0.45
N VAL A 239 8.34 13.36 -0.24
CA VAL A 239 7.86 14.03 0.99
C VAL A 239 6.33 13.99 1.08
N LEU A 240 5.63 14.32 0.00
CA LEU A 240 4.16 14.29 -0.03
C LEU A 240 3.63 12.87 0.20
N LEU A 241 4.26 11.87 -0.43
CA LEU A 241 3.92 10.46 -0.21
C LEU A 241 4.20 10.03 1.24
N GLY A 242 5.34 10.43 1.81
CA GLY A 242 5.72 10.10 3.17
C GLY A 242 4.74 10.65 4.21
N LEU A 243 4.36 11.90 4.08
CA LEU A 243 3.36 12.52 4.93
C LEU A 243 1.99 11.82 4.78
N SER A 244 1.58 11.56 3.53
CA SER A 244 0.33 10.85 3.26
C SER A 244 0.31 9.46 3.87
N ASN A 245 1.41 8.71 3.76
CA ASN A 245 1.56 7.35 4.28
C ASN A 245 1.45 7.31 5.81
N ILE A 246 2.11 8.25 6.50
CA ILE A 246 2.02 8.38 7.96
C ILE A 246 0.60 8.67 8.41
N PHE A 247 -0.02 9.71 7.85
CA PHE A 247 -1.38 10.08 8.24
C PHE A 247 -2.37 8.96 7.94
N GLN A 248 -2.26 8.31 6.80
CA GLN A 248 -3.07 7.14 6.46
C GLN A 248 -2.90 6.03 7.50
N SER A 249 -1.65 5.68 7.87
CA SER A 249 -1.36 4.62 8.83
C SER A 249 -1.82 4.99 10.25
N HIS A 250 -1.66 6.24 10.63
CA HIS A 250 -2.14 6.74 11.93
C HIS A 250 -3.68 6.67 12.04
N TYR A 251 -4.39 7.17 11.01
CA TYR A 251 -5.85 7.19 11.04
C TYR A 251 -6.49 5.81 10.87
N ILE A 252 -5.84 4.85 10.20
CA ILE A 252 -6.34 3.47 10.16
C ILE A 252 -6.25 2.82 11.54
N LEU A 253 -5.14 2.97 12.26
CA LEU A 253 -4.98 2.45 13.62
C LEU A 253 -6.00 3.09 14.56
N GLN A 254 -6.17 4.40 14.50
CA GLN A 254 -7.17 5.10 15.29
C GLN A 254 -8.61 4.68 14.96
N SER A 255 -8.89 4.32 13.70
CA SER A 255 -10.20 3.81 13.32
C SER A 255 -10.46 2.39 13.85
N LEU A 256 -9.43 1.55 13.92
CA LEU A 256 -9.53 0.21 14.52
C LEU A 256 -9.83 0.28 16.02
N ASP A 257 -9.20 1.23 16.72
CA ASP A 257 -9.41 1.47 18.14
C ASP A 257 -10.84 1.95 18.48
N ALA A 258 -11.44 2.73 17.58
CA ALA A 258 -12.81 3.24 17.76
C ALA A 258 -13.91 2.15 17.70
N PHE A 259 -13.57 0.92 17.30
CA PHE A 259 -14.47 -0.21 17.19
C PHE A 259 -13.92 -1.46 17.90
N PRO A 260 -13.70 -1.40 19.24
CA PRO A 260 -13.14 -2.52 19.98
C PRO A 260 -14.10 -3.72 19.91
N GLY A 261 -13.58 -4.86 19.46
CA GLY A 261 -14.33 -6.11 19.34
C GLY A 261 -15.02 -6.34 18.00
N ASN A 262 -14.87 -5.46 17.04
CA ASN A 262 -15.39 -5.61 15.67
C ASN A 262 -14.26 -5.28 14.67
N SER A 263 -13.23 -6.10 14.59
CA SER A 263 -12.11 -5.90 13.67
C SER A 263 -12.41 -6.34 12.23
N ALA A 264 -13.63 -6.74 11.92
CA ALA A 264 -14.06 -7.02 10.56
C ALA A 264 -14.42 -5.72 9.82
N PHE A 265 -13.41 -5.05 9.30
CA PHE A 265 -13.54 -4.00 8.29
C PHE A 265 -13.29 -4.52 6.91
#